data_33c9f935eb84da2b58d5e8fb089ea141
#
_entry.id   33c9f935eb84da2b58d5e8fb089ea141
#
_cell.length_a   1.000
_cell.length_b   1.000
_cell.length_c   1.000
_cell.angle_alpha   90.00
_cell.angle_beta   90.00
_cell.angle_gamma   90.00
#
_symmetry.space_group_name_H-M   'P 1'
#
loop_
_entity.id
_entity.type
_entity.pdbx_description
1 polymer ?
#
loop_
_entity_poly.entity_id
_entity_poly.type
_entity_poly.pdbx_seq_one_letter_code
_entity_poly.pdbx_strand_id
1 'polypeptide(L)'
;MENFVYEYPTKVYFGKGAAKTHLPGILSAYGPNLLLAYGGGSIQKNGIYAEITQILKAAGKTVTEFAGIMSNPTYAKVQEGAKLARECKADLVLAVGGGSVIDCCKIVCAQAVEEEDLWDLEMVRHEVPTKAPI
;
A
#
# COMPACT_ATOMS: atom_id res chain seq x y z
N MET A 1 19.96 30.38 -0.90
CA MET A 1 19.24 29.12 -0.58
C MET A 1 19.37 28.86 0.90
N GLU A 2 18.29 28.61 1.57
CA GLU A 2 18.33 28.26 2.98
C GLU A 2 18.89 26.85 3.16
N ASN A 3 19.53 26.59 4.29
CA ASN A 3 20.03 25.27 4.60
C ASN A 3 18.86 24.32 4.91
N PHE A 4 18.89 23.13 4.35
CA PHE A 4 17.91 22.09 4.66
C PHE A 4 18.55 20.71 4.73
N VAL A 5 17.88 19.79 5.41
CA VAL A 5 18.23 18.37 5.43
C VAL A 5 17.12 17.60 4.70
N TYR A 6 17.52 16.73 3.79
CA TYR A 6 16.63 15.83 3.08
C TYR A 6 17.03 14.39 3.38
N GLU A 7 16.06 13.61 3.85
CA GLU A 7 16.23 12.18 4.11
C GLU A 7 15.09 11.40 3.45
N TYR A 8 15.44 10.34 2.75
CA TYR A 8 14.46 9.48 2.07
C TYR A 8 14.73 8.02 2.42
N PRO A 9 14.02 7.44 3.39
CA PRO A 9 14.32 6.11 3.94
C PRO A 9 13.86 4.97 3.04
N THR A 10 13.18 5.24 1.92
CA THR A 10 12.67 4.20 1.02
C THR A 10 13.79 3.42 0.37
N LYS A 11 13.77 2.09 0.53
CA LYS A 11 14.68 1.19 -0.18
C LYS A 11 14.11 0.88 -1.56
N VAL A 12 14.96 0.92 -2.59
CA VAL A 12 14.59 0.62 -3.96
C VAL A 12 15.36 -0.60 -4.45
N TYR A 13 14.63 -1.59 -4.92
CA TYR A 13 15.17 -2.78 -5.55
C TYR A 13 14.79 -2.75 -7.03
N PHE A 14 15.71 -2.31 -7.86
CA PHE A 14 15.48 -2.16 -9.29
C PHE A 14 16.15 -3.28 -10.08
N GLY A 15 15.43 -3.82 -11.07
CA GLY A 15 15.96 -4.79 -12.01
C GLY A 15 14.96 -5.86 -12.40
N LYS A 16 15.28 -6.58 -13.45
CA LYS A 16 14.47 -7.71 -13.91
C LYS A 16 14.40 -8.80 -12.84
N GLY A 17 13.20 -9.21 -12.48
CA GLY A 17 13.00 -10.24 -11.45
C GLY A 17 13.22 -9.76 -10.02
N ALA A 18 13.32 -8.45 -9.78
CA ALA A 18 13.55 -7.89 -8.44
C ALA A 18 12.50 -8.34 -7.42
N ALA A 19 11.22 -8.40 -7.80
CA ALA A 19 10.16 -8.87 -6.91
C ALA A 19 10.39 -10.32 -6.47
N LYS A 20 10.68 -11.19 -7.41
CA LYS A 20 10.94 -12.62 -7.13
C LYS A 20 12.15 -12.81 -6.21
N THR A 21 13.19 -12.00 -6.40
CA THR A 21 14.43 -12.09 -5.62
C THR A 21 14.29 -11.50 -4.23
N HIS A 22 13.63 -10.35 -4.07
CA HIS A 22 13.67 -9.57 -2.85
C HIS A 22 12.40 -9.62 -2.01
N LEU A 23 11.22 -9.78 -2.64
CA LEU A 23 9.94 -9.74 -1.93
C LEU A 23 9.82 -10.81 -0.83
N PRO A 24 10.26 -12.06 -1.01
CA PRO A 24 10.19 -13.06 0.06
C PRO A 24 10.90 -12.64 1.34
N GLY A 25 12.10 -12.08 1.22
CA GLY A 25 12.86 -11.59 2.38
C GLY A 25 12.19 -10.40 3.06
N ILE A 26 11.61 -9.48 2.28
CA ILE A 26 10.88 -8.33 2.81
C ILE A 26 9.64 -8.80 3.58
N LEU A 27 8.87 -9.74 3.01
CA LEU A 27 7.65 -10.26 3.63
C LEU A 27 7.91 -10.93 4.99
N SER A 28 9.07 -11.55 5.17
CA SER A 28 9.43 -12.22 6.42
C SER A 28 9.56 -11.27 7.62
N ALA A 29 9.76 -9.98 7.37
CA ALA A 29 9.86 -8.96 8.42
C ALA A 29 8.50 -8.46 8.92
N TYR A 30 7.40 -8.86 8.30
CA TYR A 30 6.05 -8.39 8.63
C TYR A 30 5.14 -9.53 9.08
N GLY A 31 4.07 -9.19 9.80
CA GLY A 31 3.05 -10.12 10.23
C GLY A 31 2.25 -10.78 9.09
N PRO A 32 1.34 -11.71 9.41
CA PRO A 32 0.72 -12.57 8.40
C PRO A 32 -0.35 -11.89 7.54
N ASN A 33 -0.97 -10.82 8.02
CA ASN A 33 -2.10 -10.20 7.34
C ASN A 33 -1.65 -9.15 6.33
N LEU A 34 -1.98 -9.35 5.06
CA LEU A 34 -1.54 -8.49 3.97
C LEU A 34 -2.73 -8.00 3.15
N LEU A 35 -2.79 -6.69 2.93
CA LEU A 35 -3.69 -6.08 1.95
C LEU A 35 -2.96 -5.96 0.60
N LEU A 36 -3.43 -6.68 -0.40
CA LEU A 36 -2.92 -6.61 -1.77
C LEU A 36 -3.73 -5.61 -2.57
N ALA A 37 -3.11 -4.49 -2.92
CA ALA A 37 -3.76 -3.39 -3.62
C ALA A 37 -3.29 -3.29 -5.06
N TYR A 38 -4.22 -3.14 -5.99
CA TYR A 38 -3.92 -2.98 -7.42
C TYR A 38 -5.05 -2.26 -8.18
N GLY A 39 -4.75 -1.87 -9.40
CA GLY A 39 -5.69 -1.16 -10.26
C GLY A 39 -6.67 -2.09 -10.96
N GLY A 40 -6.80 -1.93 -12.29
CA GLY A 40 -7.65 -2.77 -13.13
C GLY A 40 -6.99 -4.11 -13.49
N GLY A 41 -7.44 -4.73 -14.57
CA GLY A 41 -7.03 -6.05 -14.97
C GLY A 41 -5.64 -6.18 -15.61
N SER A 42 -4.86 -5.10 -15.73
CA SER A 42 -3.57 -5.14 -16.44
C SER A 42 -2.55 -6.09 -15.78
N ILE A 43 -2.46 -6.11 -14.46
CA ILE A 43 -1.54 -7.00 -13.73
C ILE A 43 -1.94 -8.48 -13.87
N GLN A 44 -3.22 -8.77 -14.06
CA GLN A 44 -3.71 -10.13 -14.32
C GLN A 44 -3.34 -10.59 -15.72
N LYS A 45 -3.46 -9.70 -16.72
CA LYS A 45 -3.16 -9.99 -18.12
C LYS A 45 -1.67 -10.20 -18.40
N ASN A 46 -0.79 -9.47 -17.72
CA ASN A 46 0.66 -9.55 -17.94
C ASN A 46 1.38 -10.57 -17.03
N GLY A 47 0.64 -11.34 -16.24
CA GLY A 47 1.18 -12.37 -15.35
C GLY A 47 1.76 -11.89 -14.03
N ILE A 48 1.79 -10.60 -13.77
CA ILE A 48 2.30 -10.04 -12.49
C ILE A 48 1.46 -10.51 -11.31
N TYR A 49 0.14 -10.51 -11.45
CA TYR A 49 -0.77 -10.97 -10.39
C TYR A 49 -0.47 -12.41 -9.99
N ALA A 50 -0.31 -13.32 -10.96
CA ALA A 50 0.00 -14.71 -10.70
C ALA A 50 1.36 -14.88 -10.00
N GLU A 51 2.37 -14.15 -10.43
CA GLU A 51 3.70 -14.16 -9.79
C GLU A 51 3.64 -13.68 -8.34
N ILE A 52 3.01 -12.54 -8.10
CA ILE A 52 2.88 -11.96 -6.75
C ILE A 52 2.08 -12.88 -5.83
N THR A 53 0.93 -13.37 -6.26
CA THR A 53 0.10 -14.26 -5.44
C THR A 53 0.80 -15.56 -5.09
N GLN A 54 1.60 -16.09 -6.00
CA GLN A 54 2.44 -17.27 -5.73
C GLN A 54 3.49 -16.99 -4.65
N ILE A 55 4.15 -15.85 -4.71
CA ILE A 55 5.12 -15.43 -3.69
C ILE A 55 4.45 -15.27 -2.32
N LEU A 56 3.30 -14.61 -2.28
CA LEU A 56 2.54 -14.39 -1.05
C LEU A 56 2.07 -15.70 -0.41
N LYS A 57 1.60 -16.63 -1.24
CA LYS A 57 1.18 -17.96 -0.78
C LYS A 57 2.37 -18.75 -0.22
N ALA A 58 3.50 -18.74 -0.90
CA ALA A 58 4.71 -19.40 -0.43
C ALA A 58 5.24 -18.80 0.88
N ALA A 59 5.03 -17.50 1.10
CA ALA A 59 5.37 -16.81 2.35
C ALA A 59 4.35 -17.04 3.49
N GLY A 60 3.27 -17.79 3.25
CA GLY A 60 2.25 -18.07 4.25
C GLY A 60 1.37 -16.88 4.63
N LYS A 61 1.24 -15.89 3.76
CA LYS A 61 0.44 -14.69 4.03
C LYS A 61 -1.05 -14.92 3.86
N THR A 62 -1.83 -14.31 4.75
CA THR A 62 -3.29 -14.19 4.61
C THR A 62 -3.57 -12.92 3.83
N VAL A 63 -4.06 -13.07 2.60
CA VAL A 63 -4.22 -11.97 1.64
C VAL A 63 -5.66 -11.51 1.58
N THR A 64 -5.88 -10.22 1.75
CA THR A 64 -7.13 -9.52 1.43
C THR A 64 -6.88 -8.63 0.24
N GLU A 65 -7.73 -8.69 -0.78
CA GLU A 65 -7.55 -7.93 -2.01
C GLU A 65 -8.29 -6.60 -1.98
N PHE A 66 -7.62 -5.56 -2.46
CA PHE A 66 -8.16 -4.23 -2.70
C PHE A 66 -7.91 -3.86 -4.15
N ALA A 67 -8.87 -4.21 -5.02
CA ALA A 67 -8.77 -4.05 -6.48
C ALA A 67 -9.51 -2.80 -6.98
N GLY A 68 -9.28 -2.48 -8.25
CA GLY A 68 -10.03 -1.45 -8.95
C GLY A 68 -9.61 -0.02 -8.62
N ILE A 69 -8.40 0.19 -8.16
CA ILE A 69 -7.86 1.53 -7.96
C ILE A 69 -7.70 2.20 -9.34
N MET A 70 -8.42 3.29 -9.54
CA MET A 70 -8.44 4.03 -10.80
C MET A 70 -7.29 5.05 -10.88
N SER A 71 -7.03 5.55 -12.08
CA SER A 71 -6.20 6.75 -12.24
C SER A 71 -6.85 7.92 -11.49
N ASN A 72 -6.04 8.73 -10.82
CA ASN A 72 -6.54 9.79 -9.93
C ASN A 72 -7.57 9.24 -8.92
N PRO A 73 -7.14 8.42 -7.96
CA PRO A 73 -8.03 7.77 -7.02
C PRO A 73 -8.91 8.77 -6.25
N THR A 74 -10.17 8.41 -6.08
CA THR A 74 -11.11 9.23 -5.31
C THR A 74 -10.91 9.02 -3.81
N TYR A 75 -11.37 9.99 -3.03
CA TYR A 75 -11.38 9.86 -1.58
C TYR A 75 -12.23 8.67 -1.09
N ALA A 76 -13.37 8.41 -1.76
CA ALA A 76 -14.20 7.24 -1.48
C ALA A 76 -13.43 5.92 -1.66
N LYS A 77 -12.55 5.85 -2.68
CA LYS A 77 -11.69 4.68 -2.91
C LYS A 77 -10.66 4.50 -1.80
N VAL A 78 -10.09 5.58 -1.31
CA VAL A 78 -9.20 5.56 -0.14
C VAL A 78 -9.92 5.02 1.10
N GLN A 79 -11.14 5.48 1.36
CA GLN A 79 -11.93 5.02 2.51
C GLN A 79 -12.30 3.54 2.41
N GLU A 80 -12.60 3.05 1.21
CA GLU A 80 -12.80 1.62 0.97
C GLU A 80 -11.55 0.80 1.35
N GLY A 81 -10.38 1.23 0.90
CA GLY A 81 -9.11 0.57 1.22
C GLY A 81 -8.78 0.61 2.71
N ALA A 82 -8.99 1.74 3.36
CA ALA A 82 -8.78 1.91 4.79
C ALA A 82 -9.70 1.00 5.62
N LYS A 83 -10.96 0.86 5.22
CA LYS A 83 -11.91 -0.06 5.84
C LYS A 83 -11.45 -1.51 5.73
N LEU A 84 -11.06 -1.94 4.53
CA LEU A 84 -10.51 -3.29 4.30
C LEU A 84 -9.26 -3.55 5.14
N ALA A 85 -8.35 -2.58 5.19
CA ALA A 85 -7.13 -2.69 5.99
C ALA A 85 -7.41 -2.87 7.48
N ARG A 86 -8.40 -2.16 8.02
CA ARG A 86 -8.86 -2.32 9.40
C ARG A 86 -9.53 -3.67 9.65
N GLU A 87 -10.44 -4.09 8.78
CA GLU A 87 -11.18 -5.35 8.90
C GLU A 87 -10.27 -6.57 8.85
N CYS A 88 -9.27 -6.56 7.97
CA CYS A 88 -8.31 -7.67 7.87
C CYS A 88 -7.13 -7.53 8.84
N LYS A 89 -7.07 -6.47 9.63
CA LYS A 89 -5.96 -6.17 10.55
C LYS A 89 -4.61 -6.23 9.83
N ALA A 90 -4.51 -5.52 8.72
CA ALA A 90 -3.34 -5.55 7.86
C ALA A 90 -2.05 -5.19 8.60
N ASP A 91 -1.07 -6.07 8.53
CA ASP A 91 0.29 -5.83 9.01
C ASP A 91 1.12 -5.08 7.96
N LEU A 92 0.71 -5.22 6.69
CA LEU A 92 1.39 -4.54 5.59
C LEU A 92 0.44 -4.37 4.41
N VAL A 93 0.67 -3.34 3.61
CA VAL A 93 -0.02 -3.09 2.34
C VAL A 93 0.98 -3.27 1.21
N LEU A 94 0.68 -4.17 0.28
CA LEU A 94 1.46 -4.38 -0.94
C LEU A 94 0.73 -3.74 -2.12
N ALA A 95 1.25 -2.63 -2.60
CA ALA A 95 0.73 -1.93 -3.77
C ALA A 95 1.41 -2.46 -5.04
N VAL A 96 0.62 -2.95 -5.99
CA VAL A 96 1.11 -3.46 -7.28
C VAL A 96 0.51 -2.63 -8.41
N GLY A 97 1.30 -1.74 -8.99
CA GLY A 97 0.85 -0.85 -10.05
C GLY A 97 1.72 0.38 -10.22
N GLY A 98 1.18 1.37 -10.88
CA GLY A 98 1.82 2.66 -11.09
C GLY A 98 1.60 3.66 -9.95
N GLY A 99 1.95 4.91 -10.19
CA GLY A 99 1.89 5.98 -9.19
C GLY A 99 0.53 6.16 -8.52
N SER A 100 -0.57 6.05 -9.28
CA SER A 100 -1.93 6.18 -8.72
C SER A 100 -2.24 5.12 -7.65
N VAL A 101 -1.80 3.88 -7.88
CA VAL A 101 -1.98 2.79 -6.90
C VAL A 101 -1.13 3.06 -5.66
N ILE A 102 0.12 3.43 -5.85
CA ILE A 102 1.06 3.72 -4.75
C ILE A 102 0.57 4.89 -3.90
N ASP A 103 0.17 5.99 -4.53
CA ASP A 103 -0.30 7.19 -3.84
C ASP A 103 -1.60 6.93 -3.07
N CYS A 104 -2.54 6.19 -3.66
CA CYS A 104 -3.74 5.75 -2.95
C CYS A 104 -3.38 4.94 -1.69
N CYS A 105 -2.48 3.99 -1.81
CA CYS A 105 -2.08 3.13 -0.70
C CYS A 105 -1.37 3.87 0.42
N LYS A 106 -0.59 4.90 0.13
CA LYS A 106 0.01 5.76 1.17
C LYS A 106 -1.05 6.38 2.07
N ILE A 107 -2.11 6.91 1.46
CA ILE A 107 -3.22 7.52 2.22
C ILE A 107 -4.05 6.44 2.93
N VAL A 108 -4.29 5.30 2.29
CA VAL A 108 -4.95 4.14 2.93
C VAL A 108 -4.23 3.73 4.21
N CYS A 109 -2.90 3.61 4.16
CA CYS A 109 -2.10 3.25 5.33
C CYS A 109 -2.22 4.25 6.48
N ALA A 110 -2.28 5.54 6.16
CA ALA A 110 -2.47 6.59 7.15
C ALA A 110 -3.91 6.61 7.70
N GLN A 111 -4.91 6.55 6.83
CA GLN A 111 -6.32 6.57 7.23
C GLN A 111 -6.73 5.35 8.06
N ALA A 112 -6.17 4.18 7.76
CA ALA A 112 -6.52 2.94 8.47
C ALA A 112 -6.23 2.98 9.98
N VAL A 113 -5.25 3.76 10.40
CA VAL A 113 -4.85 3.89 11.81
C VAL A 113 -5.44 5.13 12.51
N GLU A 114 -6.06 6.03 11.76
CA GLU A 114 -6.72 7.22 12.28
C GLU A 114 -8.20 6.96 12.54
N GLU A 115 -8.71 7.49 13.67
CA GLU A 115 -10.14 7.45 14.00
C GLU A 115 -10.90 8.55 13.26
N GLU A 116 -10.22 9.66 13.01
CA GLU A 116 -10.77 10.82 12.32
C GLU A 116 -10.56 10.72 10.83
N ASP A 117 -11.43 11.39 10.09
CA ASP A 117 -11.32 11.51 8.65
C ASP A 117 -10.11 12.37 8.28
N LEU A 118 -9.18 11.82 7.49
CA LEU A 118 -7.98 12.56 7.07
C LEU A 118 -8.30 13.81 6.25
N TRP A 119 -9.39 13.81 5.50
CA TRP A 119 -9.81 15.00 4.77
C TRP A 119 -10.13 16.14 5.72
N ASP A 120 -10.91 15.87 6.78
CA ASP A 120 -11.23 16.88 7.79
C ASP A 120 -9.97 17.31 8.55
N LEU A 121 -9.11 16.36 8.89
CA LEU A 121 -7.87 16.63 9.61
C LEU A 121 -6.94 17.55 8.82
N GLU A 122 -6.61 17.18 7.59
CA GLU A 122 -5.60 17.87 6.78
C GLU A 122 -6.16 19.07 6.03
N MET A 123 -7.35 18.94 5.41
CA MET A 123 -7.89 19.96 4.50
C MET A 123 -8.75 20.99 5.19
N VAL A 124 -9.41 20.64 6.28
CA VAL A 124 -10.30 21.57 7.03
C VAL A 124 -9.58 22.16 8.23
N ARG A 125 -8.92 21.35 9.04
CA ARG A 125 -8.25 21.80 10.27
C ARG A 125 -6.75 22.11 10.07
N HIS A 126 -6.17 21.74 8.95
CA HIS A 126 -4.74 21.90 8.64
C HIS A 126 -3.82 21.26 9.69
N GLU A 127 -4.24 20.14 10.24
CA GLU A 127 -3.47 19.32 11.18
C GLU A 127 -2.80 18.14 10.47
N VAL A 128 -1.77 17.59 11.06
CA VAL A 128 -1.01 16.44 10.51
C VAL A 128 -1.37 15.18 11.27
N PRO A 129 -1.54 14.04 10.60
CA PRO A 129 -1.71 12.76 11.29
C PRO A 129 -0.54 12.48 12.23
N THR A 130 -0.82 12.02 13.44
CA THR A 130 0.20 11.77 14.47
C THR A 130 0.48 10.30 14.68
N LYS A 131 -0.40 9.41 14.25
CA LYS A 131 -0.22 7.95 14.38
C LYS A 131 0.67 7.41 13.28
N ALA A 132 1.51 6.45 13.63
CA ALA A 132 2.32 5.75 12.64
C ALA A 132 1.42 4.95 11.68
N PRO A 133 1.57 5.11 10.35
CA PRO A 133 0.79 4.35 9.36
C PRO A 133 1.16 2.87 9.35
N ILE A 134 0.30 2.09 8.70
CA ILE A 134 0.62 0.71 8.37
C ILE A 134 1.88 0.63 7.51
#